data_d89e2ec8135ad9147a9be3c0dcf313c1
#
_entry.id   d89e2ec8135ad9147a9be3c0dcf313c1
#
_cell.length_a   1.000
_cell.length_b   1.000
_cell.length_c   1.000
_cell.angle_alpha   90.00
_cell.angle_beta   90.00
_cell.angle_gamma   90.00
#
_symmetry.space_group_name_H-M   'P 1'
#
loop_
_entity.id
_entity.type
_entity.pdbx_description
1 polymer ?
#
loop_
_entity_poly.entity_id
_entity_poly.type
_entity_poly.pdbx_seq_one_letter_code
_entity_poly.pdbx_strand_id
1 'polypeptide(L)'
;MSAHPKIPENKTFNVSEPWFSLIQSGQKSVEGRLAKSRFAEIQVGDLLKWTNSDQVGKDQKPIVREFITRVSAIVYYKDFETYLAKERLKNCLPGVRTIKDGVAVYHKFYPKEERQKYKVMAIHLVVLN
;
A
#
# COMPACT_ATOMS: atom_id res chain seq x y z
N MET A 1 -7.97 30.26 -1.44
CA MET A 1 -7.33 29.46 -0.40
C MET A 1 -7.64 28.00 -0.63
N SER A 2 -6.64 27.24 -0.97
CA SER A 2 -6.82 25.81 -1.17
C SER A 2 -6.75 25.10 0.17
N ALA A 3 -7.81 24.46 0.57
CA ALA A 3 -7.79 23.56 1.71
C ALA A 3 -7.45 22.18 1.17
N HIS A 4 -6.41 21.57 1.69
CA HIS A 4 -6.17 20.15 1.42
C HIS A 4 -7.31 19.35 2.04
N PRO A 5 -7.82 18.32 1.33
CA PRO A 5 -8.85 17.46 1.91
C PRO A 5 -8.35 16.88 3.23
N LYS A 6 -9.19 16.92 4.24
CA LYS A 6 -8.87 16.29 5.50
C LYS A 6 -9.12 14.79 5.36
N ILE A 7 -8.04 14.02 5.43
CA ILE A 7 -8.12 12.57 5.31
C ILE A 7 -8.40 11.99 6.70
N PRO A 8 -9.46 11.20 6.88
CA PRO A 8 -9.76 10.62 8.19
C PRO A 8 -8.73 9.56 8.59
N GLU A 9 -8.65 9.30 9.89
CA GLU A 9 -7.69 8.37 10.47
C GLU A 9 -7.79 6.97 9.87
N ASN A 10 -9.00 6.49 9.58
CA ASN A 10 -9.19 5.17 9.00
C ASN A 10 -8.76 5.06 7.54
N LYS A 11 -8.39 6.17 6.92
CA LYS A 11 -7.83 6.23 5.55
C LYS A 11 -6.37 6.70 5.56
N THR A 12 -5.74 6.69 6.73
CA THR A 12 -4.33 7.06 6.92
C THR A 12 -3.54 5.81 7.30
N PHE A 13 -2.46 5.54 6.56
CA PHE A 13 -1.68 4.32 6.72
C PHE A 13 -0.20 4.64 6.85
N ASN A 14 0.45 4.04 7.84
CA ASN A 14 1.89 4.13 8.00
C ASN A 14 2.55 3.01 7.19
N VAL A 15 3.56 3.35 6.42
CA VAL A 15 4.25 2.42 5.53
C VAL A 15 5.75 2.57 5.71
N SER A 16 6.43 1.44 5.90
CA SER A 16 7.88 1.41 6.04
C SER A 16 8.60 1.62 4.70
N GLU A 17 9.88 2.00 4.78
CA GLU A 17 10.72 2.01 3.60
C GLU A 17 11.13 0.58 3.22
N PRO A 18 11.36 0.29 1.96
CA PRO A 18 11.42 1.23 0.82
C PRO A 18 10.04 1.57 0.22
N TRP A 19 8.97 0.97 0.74
CA TRP A 19 7.64 1.04 0.13
C TRP A 19 7.07 2.45 0.11
N PHE A 20 7.28 3.23 1.16
CA PHE A 20 6.82 4.62 1.22
C PHE A 20 7.35 5.43 0.04
N SER A 21 8.66 5.43 -0.17
CA SER A 21 9.28 6.19 -1.27
C SER A 21 8.91 5.63 -2.64
N LEU A 22 8.74 4.32 -2.76
CA LEU A 22 8.35 3.70 -4.03
C LEU A 22 6.91 4.05 -4.42
N ILE A 23 6.00 4.13 -3.46
CA ILE A 23 4.62 4.58 -3.72
C ILE A 23 4.65 6.06 -4.09
N GLN A 24 5.35 6.88 -3.31
CA GLN A 24 5.41 8.33 -3.53
C GLN A 24 5.96 8.68 -4.92
N SER A 25 6.96 7.94 -5.39
CA SER A 25 7.56 8.16 -6.71
C SER A 25 6.72 7.64 -7.88
N GLY A 26 5.69 6.85 -7.60
CA GLY A 26 4.88 6.21 -8.62
C GLY A 26 5.43 4.90 -9.14
N GLN A 27 6.61 4.46 -8.70
CA GLN A 27 7.19 3.19 -9.12
C GLN A 27 6.37 2.00 -8.61
N LYS A 28 5.86 2.09 -7.37
CA LYS A 28 4.91 1.13 -6.83
C LYS A 28 3.52 1.72 -6.96
N SER A 29 2.79 1.33 -8.00
CA SER A 29 1.46 1.87 -8.29
C SER A 29 0.31 1.00 -7.75
N VAL A 30 0.61 -0.18 -7.25
CA VAL A 30 -0.39 -1.12 -6.71
C VAL A 30 0.02 -1.55 -5.31
N GLU A 31 -0.87 -1.32 -4.34
CA GLU A 31 -0.71 -1.82 -2.97
C GLU A 31 -1.54 -3.08 -2.81
N GLY A 32 -0.92 -4.15 -2.31
CA GLY A 32 -1.60 -5.42 -2.06
C GLY A 32 -1.90 -5.60 -0.58
N ARG A 33 -3.15 -5.85 -0.25
CA ARG A 33 -3.60 -6.08 1.13
C ARG A 33 -4.67 -7.14 1.16
N LEU A 34 -4.79 -7.85 2.28
CA LEU A 34 -5.96 -8.68 2.49
C LEU A 34 -7.19 -7.79 2.71
N ALA A 35 -8.34 -8.22 2.17
CA ALA A 35 -9.59 -7.48 2.25
C ALA A 35 -10.23 -7.65 3.64
N LYS A 36 -9.57 -7.10 4.66
CA LYS A 36 -10.03 -7.18 6.05
C LYS A 36 -9.88 -5.82 6.74
N SER A 37 -10.62 -5.67 7.86
CA SER A 37 -10.57 -4.47 8.69
C SER A 37 -10.81 -3.21 7.86
N ARG A 38 -10.11 -2.13 8.14
CA ARG A 38 -10.32 -0.87 7.43
C ARG A 38 -9.95 -0.90 5.95
N PHE A 39 -9.09 -1.86 5.52
CA PHE A 39 -8.80 -2.01 4.09
C PHE A 39 -10.02 -2.45 3.29
N ALA A 40 -10.87 -3.31 3.87
CA ALA A 40 -12.09 -3.75 3.21
C ALA A 40 -13.09 -2.61 2.95
N GLU A 41 -12.94 -1.49 3.64
CA GLU A 41 -13.81 -0.32 3.51
C GLU A 41 -13.35 0.66 2.42
N ILE A 42 -12.15 0.48 1.87
CA ILE A 42 -11.62 1.36 0.83
C ILE A 42 -12.42 1.18 -0.46
N GLN A 43 -12.77 2.32 -1.08
CA GLN A 43 -13.54 2.35 -2.33
C GLN A 43 -12.78 3.14 -3.39
N VAL A 44 -13.09 2.84 -4.65
CA VAL A 44 -12.57 3.61 -5.78
C VAL A 44 -12.97 5.08 -5.61
N GLY A 45 -12.02 5.98 -5.83
CA GLY A 45 -12.20 7.41 -5.62
C GLY A 45 -11.76 7.90 -4.26
N ASP A 46 -11.55 7.02 -3.30
CA ASP A 46 -11.10 7.41 -1.97
C ASP A 46 -9.72 8.05 -2.02
N LEU A 47 -9.50 9.02 -1.13
CA LEU A 47 -8.19 9.59 -0.88
C LEU A 47 -7.58 8.89 0.33
N LEU A 48 -6.34 8.44 0.15
CA LEU A 48 -5.58 7.77 1.21
C LEU A 48 -4.34 8.59 1.54
N LYS A 49 -4.07 8.77 2.82
CA LYS A 49 -2.84 9.42 3.28
C LYS A 49 -1.84 8.35 3.71
N TRP A 50 -0.62 8.46 3.20
CA TRP A 50 0.48 7.57 3.53
C TRP A 50 1.49 8.33 4.37
N THR A 51 1.92 7.73 5.47
CA THR A 51 2.87 8.36 6.40
C THR A 51 4.07 7.47 6.63
N ASN A 52 5.18 8.10 6.97
CA ASN A 52 6.39 7.42 7.40
C ASN A 52 7.12 8.29 8.41
N SER A 53 7.55 7.71 9.51
CA SER A 53 8.28 8.40 10.56
C SER A 53 9.58 7.66 10.94
N ASP A 54 10.17 6.96 9.98
CA ASP A 54 11.40 6.20 10.19
C ASP A 54 12.63 7.10 10.35
N GLN A 55 12.60 8.32 9.80
CA GLN A 55 13.72 9.25 9.88
C GLN A 55 13.68 10.06 11.16
N VAL A 56 14.85 10.39 11.67
CA VAL A 56 15.03 11.16 12.90
C VAL A 56 15.77 12.44 12.57
N GLY A 57 15.29 13.56 13.10
CA GLY A 57 15.91 14.87 12.94
C GLY A 57 17.08 15.11 13.89
N LYS A 58 17.67 16.29 13.78
CA LYS A 58 18.81 16.71 14.64
C LYS A 58 18.43 16.78 16.12
N ASP A 59 17.15 16.99 16.40
CA ASP A 59 16.60 17.05 17.76
C ASP A 59 16.26 15.67 18.33
N GLN A 60 16.62 14.59 17.63
CA GLN A 60 16.32 13.21 17.99
C GLN A 60 14.81 12.87 17.93
N LYS A 61 14.00 13.74 17.34
CA LYS A 61 12.57 13.50 17.17
C LYS A 61 12.28 12.94 15.78
N PRO A 62 11.25 12.06 15.64
CA PRO A 62 10.88 11.54 14.34
C PRO A 62 10.46 12.65 13.37
N ILE A 63 10.89 12.51 12.11
CA ILE A 63 10.43 13.36 11.03
C ILE A 63 9.25 12.64 10.38
N VAL A 64 8.07 13.26 10.42
CA VAL A 64 6.89 12.70 9.77
C VAL A 64 6.84 13.17 8.33
N ARG A 65 6.86 12.22 7.40
CA ARG A 65 6.66 12.48 5.97
C ARG A 65 5.29 11.94 5.58
N GLU A 66 4.63 12.62 4.66
CA GLU A 66 3.32 12.17 4.21
C GLU A 66 3.02 12.60 2.78
N PHE A 67 2.15 11.86 2.11
CA PHE A 67 1.61 12.22 0.80
C PHE A 67 0.22 11.58 0.66
N ILE A 68 -0.51 12.03 -0.36
CA ILE A 68 -1.89 11.59 -0.61
C ILE A 68 -1.96 10.89 -1.96
N THR A 69 -2.73 9.81 -2.01
CA THR A 69 -3.08 9.12 -3.25
C THR A 69 -4.59 9.08 -3.41
N ARG A 70 -5.04 8.93 -4.67
CA ARG A 70 -6.42 8.57 -4.99
C ARG A 70 -6.46 7.12 -5.44
N VAL A 71 -7.46 6.38 -4.97
CA VAL A 71 -7.71 5.02 -5.43
C VAL A 71 -8.38 5.07 -6.79
N SER A 72 -7.69 4.58 -7.83
CA SER A 72 -8.21 4.59 -9.20
C SER A 72 -8.94 3.30 -9.57
N ALA A 73 -8.59 2.17 -8.95
CA ALA A 73 -9.21 0.89 -9.18
C ALA A 73 -8.93 -0.05 -8.02
N ILE A 74 -9.81 -1.02 -7.81
CA ILE A 74 -9.61 -2.11 -6.85
C ILE A 74 -9.95 -3.41 -7.57
N VAL A 75 -9.02 -4.37 -7.53
CA VAL A 75 -9.22 -5.69 -8.12
C VAL A 75 -8.96 -6.73 -7.04
N TYR A 76 -9.78 -7.77 -6.99
CA TYR A 76 -9.67 -8.82 -5.99
C TYR A 76 -9.11 -10.10 -6.61
N TYR A 77 -8.21 -10.75 -5.88
CA TYR A 77 -7.58 -12.00 -6.30
C TYR A 77 -7.69 -13.02 -5.18
N LYS A 78 -7.63 -14.31 -5.55
CA LYS A 78 -7.75 -15.39 -4.57
C LYS A 78 -6.53 -15.51 -3.65
N ASP A 79 -5.34 -15.16 -4.15
CA ASP A 79 -4.09 -15.26 -3.41
C ASP A 79 -3.04 -14.28 -3.93
N PHE A 80 -1.92 -14.18 -3.21
CA PHE A 80 -0.83 -13.27 -3.58
C PHE A 80 -0.09 -13.70 -4.84
N GLU A 81 0.00 -14.99 -5.11
CA GLU A 81 0.63 -15.47 -6.34
C GLU A 81 -0.12 -14.97 -7.58
N THR A 82 -1.43 -15.16 -7.61
CA THR A 82 -2.28 -14.69 -8.71
C THR A 82 -2.25 -13.16 -8.82
N TYR A 83 -2.32 -12.47 -7.68
CA TYR A 83 -2.22 -11.03 -7.62
C TYR A 83 -0.92 -10.52 -8.27
N LEU A 84 0.23 -11.07 -7.88
CA LEU A 84 1.51 -10.65 -8.43
C LEU A 84 1.66 -10.98 -9.92
N ALA A 85 1.13 -12.14 -10.34
CA ALA A 85 1.18 -12.53 -11.75
C ALA A 85 0.32 -11.59 -12.63
N LYS A 86 -0.86 -11.21 -12.17
CA LYS A 86 -1.79 -10.38 -12.94
C LYS A 86 -1.43 -8.89 -12.89
N GLU A 87 -1.08 -8.38 -11.72
CA GLU A 87 -0.74 -6.95 -11.54
C GLU A 87 0.70 -6.64 -11.89
N ARG A 88 1.56 -7.65 -11.95
CA ARG A 88 2.99 -7.62 -12.26
C ARG A 88 3.85 -7.12 -11.11
N LEU A 89 4.94 -7.86 -10.89
CA LEU A 89 5.91 -7.56 -9.83
C LEU A 89 6.41 -6.12 -9.84
N LYS A 90 6.70 -5.58 -11.02
CA LYS A 90 7.25 -4.23 -11.13
C LYS A 90 6.33 -3.16 -10.57
N ASN A 91 5.02 -3.41 -10.60
CA ASN A 91 4.01 -2.45 -10.11
C ASN A 91 3.71 -2.66 -8.61
N CYS A 92 3.88 -3.88 -8.14
CA CYS A 92 3.51 -4.27 -6.77
C CYS A 92 4.69 -4.24 -5.81
N LEU A 93 5.83 -4.77 -6.24
CA LEU A 93 7.05 -4.89 -5.43
C LEU A 93 8.28 -4.58 -6.29
N PRO A 94 8.47 -3.30 -6.67
CA PRO A 94 9.65 -2.94 -7.46
C PRO A 94 10.94 -3.41 -6.79
N GLY A 95 11.82 -4.04 -7.57
CA GLY A 95 13.08 -4.58 -7.07
C GLY A 95 13.04 -6.05 -6.68
N VAL A 96 11.86 -6.63 -6.49
CA VAL A 96 11.71 -8.07 -6.26
C VAL A 96 11.71 -8.77 -7.62
N ARG A 97 12.50 -9.83 -7.76
CA ARG A 97 12.80 -10.42 -9.07
C ARG A 97 11.88 -11.56 -9.47
N THR A 98 11.32 -12.29 -8.51
CA THR A 98 10.49 -13.46 -8.80
C THR A 98 9.17 -13.39 -8.05
N ILE A 99 8.14 -14.03 -8.61
CA ILE A 99 6.84 -14.12 -7.94
C ILE A 99 6.98 -14.88 -6.62
N LYS A 100 7.79 -15.94 -6.59
CA LYS A 100 8.04 -16.70 -5.38
C LYS A 100 8.57 -15.82 -4.25
N ASP A 101 9.56 -14.99 -4.55
CA ASP A 101 10.12 -14.05 -3.56
C ASP A 101 9.10 -13.00 -3.15
N GLY A 102 8.29 -12.54 -4.09
CA GLY A 102 7.22 -11.59 -3.81
C GLY A 102 6.15 -12.16 -2.89
N VAL A 103 5.73 -13.39 -3.14
CA VAL A 103 4.78 -14.10 -2.28
C VAL A 103 5.35 -14.21 -0.86
N ALA A 104 6.64 -14.53 -0.73
CA ALA A 104 7.30 -14.65 0.57
C ALA A 104 7.25 -13.34 1.36
N VAL A 105 7.34 -12.19 0.69
CA VAL A 105 7.22 -10.87 1.36
C VAL A 105 5.86 -10.76 2.06
N TYR A 106 4.77 -11.06 1.34
CA TYR A 106 3.42 -10.95 1.92
C TYR A 106 3.17 -12.00 2.99
N HIS A 107 3.72 -13.21 2.85
CA HIS A 107 3.55 -14.27 3.84
C HIS A 107 4.18 -13.95 5.19
N LYS A 108 5.14 -13.04 5.24
CA LYS A 108 5.70 -12.54 6.51
C LYS A 108 4.70 -11.70 7.27
N PHE A 109 3.80 -10.99 6.58
CA PHE A 109 2.83 -10.10 7.20
C PHE A 109 1.50 -10.77 7.49
N TYR A 110 1.16 -11.84 6.76
CA TYR A 110 -0.16 -12.46 6.84
C TYR A 110 -0.03 -13.96 7.08
N PRO A 111 -0.49 -14.45 8.24
CA PRO A 111 -0.47 -15.88 8.52
C PRO A 111 -1.43 -16.65 7.61
N LYS A 112 -1.16 -17.93 7.44
CA LYS A 112 -1.92 -18.81 6.54
C LYS A 112 -3.42 -18.76 6.77
N GLU A 113 -3.85 -18.72 8.04
CA GLU A 113 -5.27 -18.70 8.40
C GLU A 113 -5.97 -17.48 7.81
N GLU A 114 -5.34 -16.29 7.91
CA GLU A 114 -5.90 -15.07 7.34
C GLU A 114 -5.90 -15.10 5.82
N ARG A 115 -4.81 -15.61 5.22
CA ARG A 115 -4.71 -15.71 3.76
C ARG A 115 -5.77 -16.63 3.15
N GLN A 116 -6.22 -17.63 3.89
CA GLN A 116 -7.30 -18.52 3.46
C GLN A 116 -8.68 -17.90 3.66
N LYS A 117 -8.81 -16.99 4.60
CA LYS A 117 -10.09 -16.39 4.96
C LYS A 117 -10.44 -15.17 4.09
N TYR A 118 -9.45 -14.39 3.68
CA TYR A 118 -9.67 -13.13 2.97
C TYR A 118 -9.06 -13.14 1.59
N LYS A 119 -9.71 -12.46 0.64
CA LYS A 119 -9.15 -12.24 -0.69
C LYS A 119 -8.07 -11.16 -0.63
N VAL A 120 -7.21 -11.15 -1.64
CA VAL A 120 -6.21 -10.11 -1.83
C VAL A 120 -6.83 -8.96 -2.60
N MET A 121 -6.70 -7.74 -2.06
CA MET A 121 -7.08 -6.51 -2.76
C MET A 121 -5.85 -5.92 -3.45
N ALA A 122 -5.98 -5.68 -4.75
CA ALA A 122 -5.02 -4.88 -5.49
C ALA A 122 -5.57 -3.45 -5.55
N ILE A 123 -4.97 -2.54 -4.80
CA ILE A 123 -5.41 -1.16 -4.69
C ILE A 123 -4.53 -0.31 -5.61
N HIS A 124 -5.11 0.15 -6.72
CA HIS A 124 -4.40 0.99 -7.69
C HIS A 124 -4.38 2.43 -7.21
N LEU A 125 -3.20 3.02 -7.19
CA LEU A 125 -2.95 4.32 -6.59
C LEU A 125 -2.44 5.34 -7.61
N VAL A 126 -2.99 6.55 -7.53
CA VAL A 126 -2.48 7.71 -8.27
C VAL A 126 -2.01 8.73 -7.24
N VAL A 127 -0.73 9.10 -7.28
CA VAL A 127 -0.18 10.08 -6.34
C VAL A 127 -0.68 11.47 -6.70
N LEU A 128 -1.16 12.20 -5.70
CA LEU A 128 -1.62 13.59 -5.86
C LEU A 128 -0.55 14.55 -5.36
N ASN A 129 -0.41 15.64 -6.08
CA ASN A 129 0.54 16.69 -5.69
C ASN A 129 -0.11 17.76 -4.82
#